data_aa8587a0afada2709e2a808b2c13cae6
#
_entry.id   aa8587a0afada2709e2a808b2c13cae6
#
_cell.length_a   1.000
_cell.length_b   1.000
_cell.length_c   1.000
_cell.angle_alpha   90.00
_cell.angle_beta   90.00
_cell.angle_gamma   90.00
#
_symmetry.space_group_name_H-M   'P 1'
#
loop_
_entity.id
_entity.type
_entity.pdbx_description
1 polymer ?
#
loop_
_entity_poly.entity_id
_entity_poly.type
_entity_poly.pdbx_seq_one_letter_code
_entity_poly.pdbx_strand_id
1 'polypeptide(L)'
;MMARINADSLQGKRDRALLLLGFAGAFRRSELVAITVEDLTFSDEGVDVFLPKSKTDQEAKGQSVAILNGKVLKPADRLKEWLQAAGITSGPIFRRFNRGDRLTAETLTDQAVALIVKKYADAAGLDVASLSGHSLRAGFVTSAAENRASISRIMEVTRHRDPRTVETYVRRADRFKDHAGDGFL
;
A
#
# COMPACT_ATOMS: atom_id res chain seq x y z
N MET A 1 -12.02 1.19 -6.33
CA MET A 1 -11.68 2.16 -5.27
C MET A 1 -11.13 3.46 -5.84
N MET A 2 -10.04 3.47 -6.60
CA MET A 2 -9.38 4.73 -7.07
C MET A 2 -10.33 5.70 -7.80
N ALA A 3 -11.21 5.20 -8.67
CA ALA A 3 -12.20 6.02 -9.40
C ALA A 3 -13.27 6.69 -8.50
N ARG A 4 -13.33 6.35 -7.23
CA ARG A 4 -14.29 6.92 -6.25
C ARG A 4 -13.67 8.01 -5.37
N ILE A 5 -12.38 8.32 -5.57
CA ILE A 5 -11.67 9.35 -4.81
C ILE A 5 -11.81 10.68 -5.56
N ASN A 6 -12.28 11.71 -4.85
CA ASN A 6 -12.24 13.06 -5.38
C ASN A 6 -10.78 13.56 -5.41
N ALA A 7 -10.13 13.41 -6.56
CA ALA A 7 -8.70 13.74 -6.73
C ALA A 7 -8.40 15.25 -6.66
N ASP A 8 -9.42 16.12 -6.75
CA ASP A 8 -9.23 17.56 -6.72
C ASP A 8 -9.14 18.10 -5.27
N SER A 9 -9.75 17.39 -4.31
CA SER A 9 -9.65 17.78 -2.91
C SER A 9 -8.31 17.39 -2.30
N LEU A 10 -7.80 18.20 -1.35
CA LEU A 10 -6.55 17.91 -0.64
C LEU A 10 -6.65 16.58 0.12
N GLN A 11 -7.78 16.29 0.77
CA GLN A 11 -8.04 15.02 1.44
C GLN A 11 -8.04 13.84 0.45
N GLY A 12 -8.62 14.03 -0.74
CA GLY A 12 -8.62 12.99 -1.78
C GLY A 12 -7.23 12.70 -2.32
N LYS A 13 -6.38 13.72 -2.50
CA LYS A 13 -4.97 13.52 -2.88
C LYS A 13 -4.22 12.70 -1.82
N ARG A 14 -4.41 13.01 -0.52
CA ARG A 14 -3.87 12.22 0.58
C ARG A 14 -4.34 10.76 0.53
N ASP A 15 -5.64 10.56 0.46
CA ASP A 15 -6.24 9.23 0.52
C ASP A 15 -5.80 8.38 -0.70
N ARG A 16 -5.69 9.00 -1.87
CA ARG A 16 -5.18 8.35 -3.09
C ARG A 16 -3.72 7.94 -2.95
N ALA A 17 -2.87 8.85 -2.50
CA ALA A 17 -1.45 8.55 -2.26
C ALA A 17 -1.28 7.45 -1.22
N LEU A 18 -2.02 7.51 -0.11
CA LEU A 18 -2.00 6.53 0.98
C LEU A 18 -2.38 5.13 0.50
N LEU A 19 -3.49 5.02 -0.23
CA LEU A 19 -3.98 3.72 -0.72
C LEU A 19 -3.01 3.12 -1.74
N LEU A 20 -2.48 3.93 -2.64
CA LEU A 20 -1.55 3.46 -3.67
C LEU A 20 -0.18 3.08 -3.10
N LEU A 21 0.37 3.90 -2.20
CA LEU A 21 1.64 3.59 -1.53
C LEU A 21 1.51 2.36 -0.63
N GLY A 22 0.44 2.30 0.15
CA GLY A 22 0.16 1.18 1.04
C GLY A 22 -0.04 -0.15 0.30
N PHE A 23 -0.69 -0.11 -0.88
CA PHE A 23 -0.84 -1.26 -1.75
C PHE A 23 0.49 -1.64 -2.41
N ALA A 24 1.15 -0.71 -3.11
CA ALA A 24 2.35 -1.01 -3.90
C ALA A 24 3.56 -1.42 -3.05
N GLY A 25 3.71 -0.86 -1.84
CA GLY A 25 4.75 -1.25 -0.88
C GLY A 25 4.33 -2.37 0.08
N ALA A 26 3.10 -2.87 -0.07
CA ALA A 26 2.51 -3.88 0.81
C ALA A 26 2.74 -3.59 2.30
N PHE A 27 2.63 -2.31 2.70
CA PHE A 27 2.92 -1.86 4.06
C PHE A 27 1.88 -2.34 5.07
N ARG A 28 2.35 -2.61 6.30
CA ARG A 28 1.47 -2.65 7.46
C ARG A 28 0.95 -1.24 7.75
N ARG A 29 -0.25 -1.11 8.30
CA ARG A 29 -0.84 0.21 8.62
C ARG A 29 0.09 1.07 9.48
N SER A 30 0.68 0.46 10.52
CA SER A 30 1.61 1.14 11.40
C SER A 30 2.90 1.57 10.72
N GLU A 31 3.41 0.80 9.76
CA GLU A 31 4.54 1.17 8.92
C GLU A 31 4.17 2.37 8.04
N LEU A 32 3.02 2.29 7.36
CA LEU A 32 2.57 3.31 6.41
C LEU A 32 2.40 4.69 7.05
N VAL A 33 1.84 4.77 8.25
CA VAL A 33 1.65 6.05 8.94
C VAL A 33 2.93 6.59 9.58
N ALA A 34 3.92 5.73 9.81
CA ALA A 34 5.20 6.12 10.39
C ALA A 34 6.19 6.70 9.37
N ILE A 35 5.94 6.55 8.08
CA ILE A 35 6.82 7.07 7.02
C ILE A 35 6.90 8.59 7.11
N THR A 36 8.13 9.10 7.04
CA THR A 36 8.43 10.54 6.97
C THR A 36 8.99 10.93 5.61
N VAL A 37 9.08 12.21 5.31
CA VAL A 37 9.70 12.69 4.06
C VAL A 37 11.17 12.26 3.98
N GLU A 38 11.85 12.23 5.11
CA GLU A 38 13.25 11.85 5.25
C GLU A 38 13.51 10.38 4.89
N ASP A 39 12.46 9.55 4.94
CA ASP A 39 12.53 8.12 4.58
C ASP A 39 12.36 7.88 3.06
N LEU A 40 12.14 8.92 2.26
CA LEU A 40 11.81 8.81 0.85
C LEU A 40 12.99 9.17 -0.05
N THR A 41 13.33 8.30 -0.99
CA THR A 41 14.26 8.59 -2.08
C THR A 41 13.53 8.39 -3.41
N PHE A 42 13.26 9.49 -4.12
CA PHE A 42 12.59 9.44 -5.42
C PHE A 42 13.59 9.25 -6.55
N SER A 43 13.18 8.46 -7.56
CA SER A 43 13.89 8.26 -8.82
C SER A 43 12.92 8.34 -10.01
N ASP A 44 13.42 8.17 -11.22
CA ASP A 44 12.58 8.09 -12.43
C ASP A 44 11.76 6.79 -12.46
N GLU A 45 12.23 5.74 -11.81
CA GLU A 45 11.55 4.45 -11.75
C GLU A 45 10.45 4.39 -10.70
N GLY A 46 10.55 5.22 -9.64
CA GLY A 46 9.59 5.20 -8.54
C GLY A 46 10.05 5.88 -7.28
N VAL A 47 9.80 5.26 -6.14
CA VAL A 47 10.23 5.74 -4.82
C VAL A 47 10.76 4.60 -3.97
N ASP A 48 11.91 4.81 -3.38
CA ASP A 48 12.46 3.93 -2.35
C ASP A 48 12.03 4.46 -0.97
N VAL A 49 11.48 3.57 -0.13
CA VAL A 49 10.98 3.91 1.20
C VAL A 49 11.82 3.17 2.24
N PHE A 50 12.57 3.91 3.04
CA PHE A 50 13.32 3.35 4.16
C PHE A 50 12.40 3.15 5.37
N LEU A 51 12.43 1.95 5.94
CA LEU A 51 11.72 1.60 7.17
C LEU A 51 12.73 1.40 8.29
N PRO A 52 12.92 2.37 9.21
CA PRO A 52 13.97 2.30 10.22
C PRO A 52 13.74 1.18 11.24
N LYS A 53 12.49 0.78 11.47
CA LYS A 53 12.12 -0.37 12.32
C LYS A 53 10.90 -1.09 11.77
N SER A 54 10.98 -2.41 11.64
CA SER A 54 9.81 -3.25 11.42
C SER A 54 9.64 -4.22 12.60
N LYS A 55 8.41 -4.69 12.87
CA LYS A 55 8.15 -5.71 13.90
C LYS A 55 8.98 -6.99 13.72
N THR A 56 9.57 -7.17 12.54
CA THR A 56 10.35 -8.34 12.18
C THR A 56 11.85 -8.07 12.10
N ASP A 57 12.29 -6.82 12.29
CA ASP A 57 13.70 -6.44 12.27
C ASP A 57 14.28 -6.55 13.67
N GLN A 58 14.82 -7.73 14.01
CA GLN A 58 15.45 -7.99 15.32
C GLN A 58 16.81 -7.30 15.47
N GLU A 59 17.47 -6.96 14.35
CA GLU A 59 18.79 -6.33 14.34
C GLU A 59 18.73 -4.81 14.21
N ALA A 60 17.51 -4.24 14.08
CA ALA A 60 17.28 -2.80 13.94
C ALA A 60 18.08 -2.13 12.80
N LYS A 61 18.42 -2.88 11.75
CA LYS A 61 19.18 -2.38 10.59
C LYS A 61 18.34 -1.52 9.63
N GLY A 62 17.01 -1.54 9.80
CA GLY A 62 16.08 -0.96 8.83
C GLY A 62 16.01 -1.75 7.54
N GLN A 63 15.07 -1.40 6.70
CA GLN A 63 14.86 -2.04 5.40
C GLN A 63 14.29 -1.06 4.38
N SER A 64 14.89 -1.00 3.19
CA SER A 64 14.33 -0.26 2.06
C SER A 64 13.31 -1.09 1.28
N VAL A 65 12.28 -0.42 0.79
CA VAL A 65 11.23 -0.99 -0.06
C VAL A 65 11.14 -0.17 -1.33
N ALA A 66 11.59 -0.74 -2.44
CA ALA A 66 11.47 -0.12 -3.75
C ALA A 66 10.02 -0.23 -4.26
N ILE A 67 9.41 0.89 -4.59
CA ILE A 67 8.04 1.00 -5.10
C ILE A 67 8.08 1.53 -6.52
N LEU A 68 7.78 0.67 -7.47
CA LEU A 68 7.72 1.05 -8.88
C LEU A 68 6.57 2.03 -9.12
N ASN A 69 6.83 3.09 -9.89
CA ASN A 69 5.79 4.01 -10.31
C ASN A 69 4.81 3.33 -11.28
N GLY A 70 5.34 2.51 -12.18
CA GLY A 70 4.55 1.80 -13.17
C GLY A 70 3.82 2.74 -14.15
N LYS A 71 3.04 2.15 -15.05
CA LYS A 71 2.34 2.93 -16.10
C LYS A 71 0.91 3.33 -15.72
N VAL A 72 0.27 2.57 -14.84
CA VAL A 72 -1.18 2.70 -14.55
C VAL A 72 -1.45 3.41 -13.23
N LEU A 73 -0.96 2.87 -12.12
CA LEU A 73 -1.29 3.35 -10.78
C LEU A 73 -0.47 4.57 -10.35
N LYS A 74 0.79 4.62 -10.76
CA LYS A 74 1.74 5.72 -10.52
C LYS A 74 1.83 6.15 -9.05
N PRO A 75 2.11 5.23 -8.11
CA PRO A 75 2.12 5.54 -6.67
C PRO A 75 3.12 6.64 -6.30
N ALA A 76 4.29 6.68 -6.91
CA ALA A 76 5.30 7.70 -6.64
C ALA A 76 4.85 9.09 -7.11
N ASP A 77 4.24 9.20 -8.31
CA ASP A 77 3.70 10.46 -8.81
C ASP A 77 2.57 10.97 -7.90
N ARG A 78 1.69 10.08 -7.44
CA ARG A 78 0.58 10.45 -6.56
C ARG A 78 1.06 10.86 -5.17
N LEU A 79 2.14 10.26 -4.70
CA LEU A 79 2.80 10.70 -3.47
C LEU A 79 3.41 12.09 -3.62
N LYS A 80 4.16 12.34 -4.72
CA LYS A 80 4.72 13.68 -5.02
C LYS A 80 3.61 14.73 -5.11
N GLU A 81 2.53 14.43 -5.84
CA GLU A 81 1.36 15.31 -5.97
C GLU A 81 0.73 15.66 -4.62
N TRP A 82 0.61 14.67 -3.74
CA TRP A 82 0.10 14.88 -2.39
C TRP A 82 1.03 15.78 -1.56
N LEU A 83 2.32 15.45 -1.48
CA LEU A 83 3.30 16.20 -0.70
C LEU A 83 3.37 17.65 -1.15
N GLN A 84 3.39 17.90 -2.46
CA GLN A 84 3.40 19.23 -3.05
C GLN A 84 2.12 20.01 -2.72
N ALA A 85 0.94 19.42 -2.93
CA ALA A 85 -0.34 20.07 -2.69
C ALA A 85 -0.55 20.39 -1.19
N ALA A 86 0.02 19.58 -0.30
CA ALA A 86 -0.06 19.76 1.15
C ALA A 86 1.06 20.64 1.73
N GLY A 87 2.06 21.03 0.93
CA GLY A 87 3.24 21.76 1.40
C GLY A 87 4.07 20.99 2.41
N ILE A 88 4.10 19.64 2.30
CA ILE A 88 4.84 18.80 3.24
C ILE A 88 6.27 18.61 2.74
N THR A 89 7.24 19.17 3.45
CA THR A 89 8.67 19.12 3.11
C THR A 89 9.50 18.37 4.15
N SER A 90 8.92 18.02 5.31
CA SER A 90 9.59 17.28 6.38
C SER A 90 8.58 16.56 7.29
N GLY A 91 9.04 15.55 8.04
CA GLY A 91 8.24 14.81 9.00
C GLY A 91 7.17 13.91 8.36
N PRO A 92 6.08 13.57 9.09
CA PRO A 92 5.10 12.59 8.64
C PRO A 92 4.48 12.92 7.29
N ILE A 93 4.49 11.96 6.34
CA ILE A 93 3.91 12.15 5.01
C ILE A 93 2.39 12.08 5.02
N PHE A 94 1.78 11.30 5.90
CA PHE A 94 0.33 11.21 6.02
C PHE A 94 -0.13 11.86 7.31
N ARG A 95 -0.77 13.03 7.15
CA ARG A 95 -1.24 13.87 8.24
C ARG A 95 -2.77 13.83 8.33
N ARG A 96 -3.30 14.07 9.54
CA ARG A 96 -4.73 14.14 9.76
C ARG A 96 -5.30 15.50 9.38
N PHE A 97 -6.59 15.52 9.06
CA PHE A 97 -7.39 16.72 8.98
C PHE A 97 -8.17 16.89 10.29
N ASN A 98 -8.34 18.13 10.74
CA ASN A 98 -9.22 18.45 11.85
C ASN A 98 -10.70 18.49 11.41
N ARG A 99 -11.62 18.79 12.35
CA ARG A 99 -13.07 18.87 12.06
C ARG A 99 -13.44 19.97 11.06
N GLY A 100 -12.57 20.95 10.83
CA GLY A 100 -12.77 22.03 9.85
C GLY A 100 -12.06 21.78 8.52
N ASP A 101 -11.75 20.50 8.18
CA ASP A 101 -11.03 20.09 6.95
C ASP A 101 -9.69 20.79 6.74
N ARG A 102 -9.05 21.24 7.82
CA ARG A 102 -7.71 21.83 7.78
C ARG A 102 -6.67 20.76 8.08
N LEU A 103 -5.65 20.69 7.23
CA LEU A 103 -4.51 19.81 7.44
C LEU A 103 -3.75 20.22 8.71
N THR A 104 -3.42 19.24 9.55
CA THR A 104 -2.61 19.45 10.75
C THR A 104 -1.20 18.91 10.56
N ALA A 105 -0.28 19.22 11.49
CA ALA A 105 1.06 18.62 11.50
C ALA A 105 1.07 17.18 12.07
N GLU A 106 -0.03 16.74 12.67
CA GLU A 106 -0.11 15.46 13.36
C GLU A 106 -0.24 14.28 12.40
N THR A 107 0.47 13.21 12.71
CA THR A 107 0.43 11.95 11.97
C THR A 107 -0.98 11.36 11.94
N LEU A 108 -1.35 10.79 10.81
CA LEU A 108 -2.55 9.97 10.67
C LEU A 108 -2.41 8.71 11.55
N THR A 109 -3.49 8.28 12.20
CA THR A 109 -3.48 7.04 12.99
C THR A 109 -3.61 5.81 12.09
N ASP A 110 -3.10 4.67 12.54
CA ASP A 110 -3.25 3.41 11.82
C ASP A 110 -4.72 2.94 11.73
N GLN A 111 -5.56 3.33 12.69
CA GLN A 111 -7.01 3.14 12.63
C GLN A 111 -7.65 3.96 11.50
N ALA A 112 -7.20 5.20 11.29
CA ALA A 112 -7.71 6.04 10.21
C ALA A 112 -7.41 5.42 8.83
N VAL A 113 -6.27 4.73 8.67
CA VAL A 113 -5.97 3.97 7.44
C VAL A 113 -7.05 2.92 7.17
N ALA A 114 -7.45 2.15 8.18
CA ALA A 114 -8.50 1.15 8.03
C ALA A 114 -9.85 1.78 7.65
N LEU A 115 -10.19 2.92 8.23
CA LEU A 115 -11.42 3.65 7.90
C LEU A 115 -11.39 4.20 6.47
N ILE A 116 -10.26 4.72 6.01
CA ILE A 116 -10.06 5.18 4.63
C ILE A 116 -10.23 4.02 3.64
N VAL A 117 -9.60 2.87 3.90
CA VAL A 117 -9.77 1.66 3.08
C VAL A 117 -11.23 1.27 2.99
N LYS A 118 -11.93 1.17 4.14
CA LYS A 118 -13.35 0.80 4.20
C LYS A 118 -14.24 1.80 3.47
N LYS A 119 -14.03 3.10 3.66
CA LYS A 119 -14.77 4.17 2.99
C LYS A 119 -14.75 4.01 1.46
N TYR A 120 -13.57 3.82 0.88
CA TYR A 120 -13.46 3.72 -0.58
C TYR A 120 -13.79 2.33 -1.13
N ALA A 121 -13.74 1.30 -0.30
CA ALA A 121 -14.22 -0.02 -0.66
C ALA A 121 -15.76 -0.03 -0.74
N ASP A 122 -16.43 0.54 0.26
CA ASP A 122 -17.89 0.72 0.29
C ASP A 122 -18.37 1.52 -0.91
N ALA A 123 -17.74 2.68 -1.16
CA ALA A 123 -18.05 3.51 -2.33
C ALA A 123 -17.81 2.80 -3.68
N ALA A 124 -17.00 1.74 -3.70
CA ALA A 124 -16.75 0.90 -4.86
C ALA A 124 -17.64 -0.35 -4.93
N GLY A 125 -18.57 -0.53 -3.97
CA GLY A 125 -19.46 -1.69 -3.90
C GLY A 125 -18.76 -2.99 -3.49
N LEU A 126 -17.62 -2.91 -2.79
CA LEU A 126 -16.90 -4.08 -2.28
C LEU A 126 -17.44 -4.47 -0.90
N ASP A 127 -17.39 -5.77 -0.58
CA ASP A 127 -17.75 -6.25 0.74
C ASP A 127 -16.79 -5.73 1.82
N VAL A 128 -17.25 -4.75 2.58
CA VAL A 128 -16.48 -4.09 3.64
C VAL A 128 -16.25 -5.02 4.85
N ALA A 129 -17.11 -6.01 5.06
CA ALA A 129 -16.99 -6.96 6.18
C ALA A 129 -15.76 -7.86 6.02
N SER A 130 -15.41 -8.18 4.78
CA SER A 130 -14.21 -8.97 4.45
C SER A 130 -12.90 -8.17 4.55
N LEU A 131 -12.97 -6.83 4.71
CA LEU A 131 -11.80 -5.96 4.72
C LEU A 131 -11.29 -5.72 6.14
N SER A 132 -10.00 -5.92 6.29
CA SER A 132 -9.24 -5.74 7.53
C SER A 132 -8.10 -4.74 7.36
N GLY A 133 -7.39 -4.48 8.45
CA GLY A 133 -6.17 -3.67 8.41
C GLY A 133 -5.04 -4.20 7.55
N HIS A 134 -5.14 -5.42 7.06
CA HIS A 134 -4.15 -6.05 6.17
C HIS A 134 -4.58 -6.06 4.69
N SER A 135 -5.75 -5.49 4.36
CA SER A 135 -6.34 -5.63 3.02
C SER A 135 -5.50 -5.06 1.90
N LEU A 136 -4.77 -3.94 2.11
CA LEU A 136 -3.87 -3.40 1.07
C LEU A 136 -2.74 -4.38 0.78
N ARG A 137 -2.11 -4.91 1.83
CA ARG A 137 -1.02 -5.87 1.73
C ARG A 137 -1.49 -7.21 1.14
N ALA A 138 -2.64 -7.72 1.60
CA ALA A 138 -3.25 -8.92 1.04
C ALA A 138 -3.62 -8.73 -0.44
N GLY A 139 -4.17 -7.57 -0.79
CA GLY A 139 -4.48 -7.21 -2.17
C GLY A 139 -3.25 -7.20 -3.06
N PHE A 140 -2.12 -6.65 -2.59
CA PHE A 140 -0.85 -6.70 -3.33
C PHE A 140 -0.42 -8.14 -3.58
N VAL A 141 -0.40 -8.99 -2.53
CA VAL A 141 0.01 -10.41 -2.67
C VAL A 141 -0.87 -11.15 -3.67
N THR A 142 -2.19 -10.97 -3.58
CA THR A 142 -3.15 -11.58 -4.52
C THR A 142 -2.88 -11.11 -5.95
N SER A 143 -2.78 -9.80 -6.17
CA SER A 143 -2.53 -9.24 -7.50
C SER A 143 -1.19 -9.69 -8.08
N ALA A 144 -0.13 -9.76 -7.26
CA ALA A 144 1.17 -10.23 -7.68
C ALA A 144 1.14 -11.72 -8.08
N ALA A 145 0.44 -12.55 -7.29
CA ALA A 145 0.24 -13.98 -7.57
C ALA A 145 -0.58 -14.18 -8.87
N GLU A 146 -1.67 -13.43 -9.06
CA GLU A 146 -2.47 -13.45 -10.28
C GLU A 146 -1.65 -13.07 -11.53
N ASN A 147 -0.67 -12.17 -11.37
CA ASN A 147 0.28 -11.77 -12.40
C ASN A 147 1.54 -12.64 -12.47
N ARG A 148 1.52 -13.83 -11.87
CA ARG A 148 2.58 -14.85 -11.93
C ARG A 148 3.93 -14.38 -11.37
N ALA A 149 3.95 -13.44 -10.43
CA ALA A 149 5.17 -13.08 -9.72
C ALA A 149 5.64 -14.27 -8.87
N SER A 150 6.94 -14.54 -8.86
CA SER A 150 7.49 -15.61 -8.03
C SER A 150 7.32 -15.31 -6.53
N ILE A 151 7.21 -16.35 -5.71
CA ILE A 151 7.09 -16.23 -4.25
C ILE A 151 8.20 -15.38 -3.67
N SER A 152 9.46 -15.57 -4.13
CA SER A 152 10.60 -14.77 -3.68
C SER A 152 10.41 -13.27 -3.95
N ARG A 153 9.96 -12.89 -5.15
CA ARG A 153 9.69 -11.50 -5.51
C ARG A 153 8.54 -10.89 -4.70
N ILE A 154 7.49 -11.67 -4.45
CA ILE A 154 6.41 -11.23 -3.57
C ILE A 154 6.93 -11.02 -2.15
N MET A 155 7.78 -11.93 -1.65
CA MET A 155 8.36 -11.84 -0.31
C MET A 155 9.32 -10.64 -0.15
N GLU A 156 10.08 -10.28 -1.17
CA GLU A 156 10.94 -9.08 -1.17
C GLU A 156 10.11 -7.81 -0.85
N VAL A 157 9.02 -7.60 -1.57
CA VAL A 157 8.17 -6.42 -1.37
C VAL A 157 7.39 -6.50 -0.07
N THR A 158 6.82 -7.67 0.22
CA THR A 158 5.93 -7.84 1.37
C THR A 158 6.67 -8.07 2.68
N ARG A 159 7.94 -8.44 2.63
CA ARG A 159 8.75 -8.73 3.84
C ARG A 159 8.15 -9.85 4.71
N HIS A 160 7.55 -10.87 4.05
CA HIS A 160 7.15 -12.09 4.73
C HIS A 160 8.39 -12.94 5.03
N ARG A 161 8.49 -13.45 6.26
CA ARG A 161 9.56 -14.38 6.65
C ARG A 161 9.21 -15.83 6.29
N ASP A 162 7.93 -16.19 6.42
CA ASP A 162 7.44 -17.52 6.12
C ASP A 162 6.80 -17.57 4.72
N PRO A 163 7.39 -18.32 3.78
CA PRO A 163 6.86 -18.47 2.43
C PRO A 163 5.47 -19.10 2.41
N ARG A 164 5.11 -19.94 3.40
CA ARG A 164 3.81 -20.60 3.48
C ARG A 164 2.65 -19.60 3.46
N THR A 165 2.86 -18.41 4.07
CA THR A 165 1.86 -17.35 4.05
C THR A 165 1.59 -16.86 2.63
N VAL A 166 2.62 -16.72 1.81
CA VAL A 166 2.49 -16.29 0.40
C VAL A 166 1.95 -17.41 -0.47
N GLU A 167 2.41 -18.64 -0.26
CA GLU A 167 1.93 -19.82 -0.98
C GLU A 167 0.42 -20.00 -0.94
N THR A 168 -0.21 -19.68 0.19
CA THR A 168 -1.67 -19.76 0.31
C THR A 168 -2.38 -18.84 -0.70
N TYR A 169 -1.84 -17.65 -0.94
CA TYR A 169 -2.37 -16.73 -1.95
C TYR A 169 -2.09 -17.21 -3.36
N VAL A 170 -0.89 -17.73 -3.62
CA VAL A 170 -0.49 -18.27 -4.94
C VAL A 170 -1.39 -19.46 -5.31
N ARG A 171 -1.56 -20.43 -4.42
CA ARG A 171 -2.45 -21.58 -4.63
C ARG A 171 -3.89 -21.16 -4.94
N ARG A 172 -4.37 -20.11 -4.28
CA ARG A 172 -5.70 -19.56 -4.54
C ARG A 172 -5.81 -18.89 -5.91
N ALA A 173 -4.78 -18.13 -6.31
CA ALA A 173 -4.71 -17.47 -7.61
C ALA A 173 -4.57 -18.47 -8.77
N ASP A 174 -3.90 -19.59 -8.53
CA ASP A 174 -3.62 -20.62 -9.54
C ASP A 174 -4.65 -21.77 -9.54
N ARG A 175 -5.70 -21.67 -8.73
CA ARG A 175 -6.67 -22.77 -8.53
C ARG A 175 -7.24 -23.35 -9.83
N PHE A 176 -7.39 -22.55 -10.87
CA PHE A 176 -7.90 -22.95 -12.18
C PHE A 176 -6.85 -22.94 -13.28
N LYS A 177 -5.60 -22.57 -12.95
CA LYS A 177 -4.48 -22.58 -13.90
C LYS A 177 -3.80 -23.94 -13.87
N ASP A 178 -3.41 -24.44 -15.02
CA ASP A 178 -2.75 -25.76 -15.17
C ASP A 178 -3.52 -26.87 -14.43
N HIS A 179 -4.86 -26.80 -14.47
CA HIS A 179 -5.72 -27.75 -13.77
C HIS A 179 -5.60 -29.12 -14.40
N ALA A 180 -5.52 -30.19 -13.57
CA ALA A 180 -5.37 -31.57 -14.03
C ALA A 180 -6.46 -32.02 -15.03
N GLY A 181 -7.61 -31.36 -15.03
CA GLY A 181 -8.71 -31.61 -15.96
C GLY A 181 -8.69 -30.81 -17.26
N ASP A 182 -7.70 -29.95 -17.48
CA ASP A 182 -7.67 -28.99 -18.61
C ASP A 182 -7.68 -29.67 -19.97
N GLY A 183 -7.18 -30.96 -20.04
CA GLY A 183 -7.12 -31.69 -21.30
C GLY A 183 -8.35 -32.56 -21.60
N PHE A 184 -9.34 -32.70 -20.69
CA PHE A 184 -10.45 -33.63 -20.85
C PHE A 184 -11.81 -33.18 -20.31
N LEU A 185 -11.91 -32.01 -19.63
CA LEU A 185 -13.16 -31.36 -19.21
C LEU A 185 -13.59 -30.28 -20.17
#